data_87319558541f8f4bf819bb1f84511e09
#
_entry.id   87319558541f8f4bf819bb1f84511e09
#
_cell.length_a   1.000
_cell.length_b   1.000
_cell.length_c   1.000
_cell.angle_alpha   90.00
_cell.angle_beta   90.00
_cell.angle_gamma   90.00
#
_symmetry.space_group_name_H-M   'P 1'
#
loop_
_entity.id
_entity.type
_entity.pdbx_description
1 polymer ?
#
loop_
_entity_poly.entity_id
_entity_poly.type
_entity_poly.pdbx_seq_one_letter_code
_entity_poly.pdbx_strand_id
1 'polypeptide(L)'
;MKRILSVLTALLFVLAGLFGLSACEERPALEEAVDFVLEVEAGRDVKILQLTDIQIIDSSQMRTPDRLQSWSIENWKPENLPDLAWKYTREAVEAVQPDLIVLSGDNVYGEFDDSGTMLQALIAEMESYGIPWTLTFGNHDNETRKDVAWTCEQYIDAEHCLFTRGPVETADGREYFLTEGNGNFNIGIVQGGKLTEVVWLMDSNGHTDSDRDQNMYSSVGLMEGQIAWFQERNELLKAYNGGTYPKSIGFFHHPPRAFGDAIQKYGYVSSRHDFYDENGDYGNFKEFKIPENAEGDIGAMHSDPGQFIDSGYQFHNLLKEYGCEGWFFGHDHKNNASAVFEGVRYTYGLKASLYDSYQPGEIGGTEILVGESGLRVRHVYTAQ
;
A
#
# COMPACT_ATOMS: atom_id res chain seq x y z
N MET A 1 24.71 -56.83 45.52
CA MET A 1 24.97 -55.39 45.32
C MET A 1 24.99 -54.95 43.83
N LYS A 2 25.16 -55.82 42.81
CA LYS A 2 25.21 -55.45 41.38
C LYS A 2 23.84 -55.29 40.70
N ARG A 3 22.74 -55.77 41.29
CA ARG A 3 21.39 -55.68 40.68
C ARG A 3 20.59 -54.45 41.11
N ILE A 4 20.98 -53.75 42.13
CA ILE A 4 20.30 -52.52 42.60
C ILE A 4 20.79 -51.29 41.84
N LEU A 5 22.03 -51.31 41.32
CA LEU A 5 22.60 -50.21 40.58
C LEU A 5 22.03 -50.09 39.14
N SER A 6 21.57 -51.19 38.53
CA SER A 6 20.98 -51.15 37.19
C SER A 6 19.53 -50.64 37.13
N VAL A 7 18.81 -50.75 38.24
CA VAL A 7 17.44 -50.24 38.34
C VAL A 7 17.41 -48.73 38.58
N LEU A 8 18.36 -48.21 39.34
CA LEU A 8 18.46 -46.75 39.54
C LEU A 8 18.91 -45.99 38.25
N THR A 9 19.77 -46.60 37.42
CA THR A 9 20.19 -46.00 36.17
C THR A 9 19.07 -46.00 35.15
N ALA A 10 18.25 -47.05 35.09
CA ALA A 10 17.09 -47.12 34.21
C ALA A 10 15.97 -46.11 34.64
N LEU A 11 15.80 -45.87 35.95
CA LEU A 11 14.83 -44.88 36.44
C LEU A 11 15.26 -43.44 36.15
N LEU A 12 16.57 -43.18 36.15
CA LEU A 12 17.09 -41.84 35.78
C LEU A 12 16.92 -41.54 34.29
N PHE A 13 17.03 -42.55 33.42
CA PHE A 13 16.77 -42.39 31.98
C PHE A 13 15.27 -42.25 31.64
N VAL A 14 14.38 -42.88 32.42
CA VAL A 14 12.93 -42.73 32.22
C VAL A 14 12.41 -41.40 32.75
N LEU A 15 13.02 -40.84 33.79
CA LEU A 15 12.68 -39.49 34.29
C LEU A 15 13.26 -38.37 33.39
N ALA A 16 14.40 -38.59 32.71
CA ALA A 16 14.94 -37.63 31.74
C ALA A 16 14.12 -37.63 30.44
N GLY A 17 13.41 -38.71 30.11
CA GLY A 17 12.53 -38.81 28.94
C GLY A 17 11.12 -38.22 29.19
N LEU A 18 10.76 -37.88 30.43
CA LEU A 18 9.47 -37.26 30.79
C LEU A 18 9.52 -35.74 30.98
N PHE A 19 10.70 -35.19 31.17
CA PHE A 19 10.92 -33.78 30.93
C PHE A 19 11.25 -33.64 29.43
N GLY A 20 10.21 -33.63 28.61
CA GLY A 20 10.33 -33.09 27.26
C GLY A 20 10.99 -31.74 27.41
N LEU A 21 12.21 -31.62 26.94
CA LEU A 21 12.78 -30.36 26.57
C LEU A 21 11.81 -29.81 25.55
N SER A 22 10.85 -29.02 26.00
CA SER A 22 10.24 -27.99 25.17
C SER A 22 11.44 -27.21 24.69
N ALA A 23 11.91 -27.50 23.48
CA ALA A 23 12.79 -26.57 22.80
C ALA A 23 12.02 -25.25 22.86
N CYS A 24 12.51 -24.32 23.65
CA CYS A 24 12.08 -22.96 23.56
C CYS A 24 12.49 -22.59 22.13
N GLU A 25 11.58 -22.67 21.18
CA GLU A 25 11.84 -22.07 19.88
C GLU A 25 12.19 -20.63 20.18
N GLU A 26 13.45 -20.25 19.92
CA GLU A 26 13.88 -18.88 20.07
C GLU A 26 12.96 -18.06 19.17
N ARG A 27 12.35 -17.04 19.78
CA ARG A 27 11.54 -16.12 19.00
C ARG A 27 12.46 -15.41 17.99
N PRO A 28 12.04 -15.26 16.73
CA PRO A 28 12.82 -14.48 15.78
C PRO A 28 13.01 -13.05 16.30
N ALA A 29 14.07 -12.39 15.89
CA ALA A 29 14.23 -10.97 16.13
C ALA A 29 13.20 -10.18 15.29
N LEU A 30 12.90 -8.94 15.70
CA LEU A 30 11.95 -8.12 14.94
C LEU A 30 12.44 -7.89 13.51
N GLU A 31 13.73 -7.65 13.35
CA GLU A 31 14.39 -7.38 12.07
C GLU A 31 14.39 -8.59 11.12
N GLU A 32 14.09 -9.79 11.62
CA GLU A 32 13.85 -10.96 10.78
C GLU A 32 12.42 -11.00 10.23
N ALA A 33 11.47 -10.36 10.93
CA ALA A 33 10.05 -10.38 10.60
C ALA A 33 9.58 -9.13 9.85
N VAL A 34 10.31 -8.01 9.97
CA VAL A 34 10.00 -6.75 9.27
C VAL A 34 11.21 -6.22 8.51
N ASP A 35 10.96 -5.58 7.38
CA ASP A 35 12.01 -5.01 6.53
C ASP A 35 12.48 -3.64 7.05
N PHE A 36 11.56 -2.88 7.67
CA PHE A 36 11.84 -1.60 8.32
C PHE A 36 11.16 -1.51 9.68
N VAL A 37 11.75 -0.72 10.57
CA VAL A 37 11.17 -0.38 11.88
C VAL A 37 10.93 1.12 11.92
N LEU A 38 9.70 1.53 12.24
CA LEU A 38 9.32 2.91 12.51
C LEU A 38 8.98 3.07 13.98
N GLU A 39 9.79 3.82 14.69
CA GLU A 39 9.53 4.13 16.09
C GLU A 39 8.62 5.34 16.24
N VAL A 40 7.50 5.18 16.94
CA VAL A 40 6.52 6.24 17.22
C VAL A 40 6.31 6.35 18.73
N GLU A 41 6.05 7.56 19.20
CA GLU A 41 5.79 7.83 20.61
C GLU A 41 4.61 6.98 21.13
N ALA A 42 4.80 6.37 22.30
CA ALA A 42 3.77 5.55 22.92
C ALA A 42 2.62 6.38 23.50
N GLY A 43 1.44 5.77 23.61
CA GLY A 43 0.27 6.38 24.28
C GLY A 43 -0.56 7.31 23.39
N ARG A 44 -0.34 7.30 22.11
CA ARG A 44 -1.16 7.99 21.11
C ARG A 44 -1.36 7.12 19.87
N ASP A 45 -2.36 7.44 19.07
CA ASP A 45 -2.51 6.82 17.76
C ASP A 45 -1.38 7.23 16.82
N VAL A 46 -1.00 6.33 15.96
CA VAL A 46 -0.09 6.57 14.85
C VAL A 46 -0.87 7.19 13.69
N LYS A 47 -0.34 8.26 13.13
CA LYS A 47 -0.93 8.97 12.00
C LYS A 47 -0.21 8.60 10.72
N ILE A 48 -0.93 8.01 9.80
CA ILE A 48 -0.43 7.72 8.46
C ILE A 48 -1.21 8.59 7.47
N LEU A 49 -0.50 9.24 6.56
CA LEU A 49 -1.08 9.98 5.46
C LEU A 49 -0.90 9.20 4.17
N GLN A 50 -2.00 8.75 3.57
CA GLN A 50 -2.00 8.26 2.21
C GLN A 50 -2.13 9.42 1.23
N LEU A 51 -1.23 9.48 0.26
CA LEU A 51 -1.32 10.27 -0.96
C LEU A 51 -1.35 9.29 -2.13
N THR A 52 -2.19 9.51 -3.12
CA THR A 52 -2.29 8.60 -4.27
C THR A 52 -2.46 9.37 -5.56
N ASP A 53 -2.07 8.74 -6.67
CA ASP A 53 -2.32 9.27 -8.02
C ASP A 53 -1.85 10.73 -8.18
N ILE A 54 -0.67 11.05 -7.62
CA ILE A 54 -0.07 12.37 -7.77
C ILE A 54 0.23 12.62 -9.25
N GLN A 55 0.72 11.62 -9.97
CA GLN A 55 0.88 11.58 -11.41
C GLN A 55 1.53 12.85 -11.99
N ILE A 56 2.61 13.31 -11.38
CA ILE A 56 3.32 14.48 -11.92
C ILE A 56 3.92 14.18 -13.29
N ILE A 57 3.92 15.20 -14.14
CA ILE A 57 4.46 15.10 -15.50
C ILE A 57 5.31 16.33 -15.87
N ASP A 58 6.15 16.13 -16.87
CA ASP A 58 6.73 17.20 -17.66
C ASP A 58 6.21 17.10 -19.11
N SER A 59 5.28 17.97 -19.46
CA SER A 59 4.66 17.97 -20.79
C SER A 59 5.65 18.15 -21.94
N SER A 60 6.86 18.68 -21.67
CA SER A 60 7.92 18.82 -22.68
C SER A 60 8.56 17.48 -23.06
N GLN A 61 8.33 16.42 -22.27
CA GLN A 61 8.84 15.07 -22.52
C GLN A 61 7.81 14.15 -23.19
N MET A 62 6.73 14.71 -23.72
CA MET A 62 5.68 13.95 -24.41
C MET A 62 6.26 13.15 -25.60
N ARG A 63 6.20 11.82 -25.53
CA ARG A 63 6.71 10.92 -26.57
C ARG A 63 5.72 10.68 -27.72
N THR A 64 4.44 10.59 -27.37
CA THR A 64 3.37 10.30 -28.30
C THR A 64 2.70 11.60 -28.73
N PRO A 65 2.73 11.98 -30.01
CA PRO A 65 2.04 13.16 -30.49
C PRO A 65 0.55 13.12 -30.12
N ASP A 66 0.02 14.25 -29.73
CA ASP A 66 -1.40 14.44 -29.39
C ASP A 66 -1.90 13.63 -28.16
N ARG A 67 -0.99 13.08 -27.37
CA ARG A 67 -1.34 12.37 -26.11
C ARG A 67 -1.94 13.30 -25.06
N LEU A 68 -1.45 14.54 -25.00
CA LEU A 68 -1.92 15.56 -24.07
C LEU A 68 -2.82 16.56 -24.79
N GLN A 69 -3.83 17.05 -24.09
CA GLN A 69 -4.62 18.19 -24.55
C GLN A 69 -3.81 19.48 -24.46
N SER A 70 -4.16 20.49 -25.26
CA SER A 70 -3.44 21.76 -25.32
C SER A 70 -3.25 22.41 -23.96
N TRP A 71 -4.28 22.36 -23.11
CA TRP A 71 -4.18 22.88 -21.74
C TRP A 71 -3.10 22.18 -20.92
N SER A 72 -3.01 20.86 -20.99
CA SER A 72 -1.98 20.08 -20.28
C SER A 72 -0.59 20.40 -20.81
N ILE A 73 -0.42 20.55 -22.14
CA ILE A 73 0.87 20.92 -22.75
C ILE A 73 1.35 22.28 -22.23
N GLU A 74 0.46 23.25 -22.07
CA GLU A 74 0.80 24.59 -21.63
C GLU A 74 1.10 24.68 -20.13
N ASN A 75 0.38 23.91 -19.31
CA ASN A 75 0.38 24.09 -17.86
C ASN A 75 1.23 23.05 -17.12
N TRP A 76 1.31 21.81 -17.59
CA TRP A 76 2.06 20.76 -16.91
C TRP A 76 3.55 20.78 -17.29
N LYS A 77 4.26 21.75 -16.71
CA LYS A 77 5.71 21.93 -16.77
C LYS A 77 6.27 21.91 -15.36
N PRO A 78 7.56 21.56 -15.19
CA PRO A 78 8.16 21.47 -13.85
C PRO A 78 7.98 22.72 -12.98
N GLU A 79 8.03 23.91 -13.58
CA GLU A 79 7.84 25.18 -12.86
C GLU A 79 6.44 25.38 -12.28
N ASN A 80 5.43 24.67 -12.77
CA ASN A 80 4.04 24.78 -12.33
C ASN A 80 3.63 23.68 -11.33
N LEU A 81 4.48 22.69 -11.05
CA LEU A 81 4.20 21.66 -10.04
C LEU A 81 3.79 22.21 -8.67
N PRO A 82 4.35 23.35 -8.19
CA PRO A 82 3.91 23.94 -6.93
C PRO A 82 2.41 24.21 -6.84
N ASP A 83 1.79 24.66 -7.92
CA ASP A 83 0.35 24.98 -7.95
C ASP A 83 -0.54 23.81 -8.35
N LEU A 84 -0.01 22.84 -9.11
CA LEU A 84 -0.77 21.74 -9.68
C LEU A 84 -0.72 20.45 -8.85
N ALA A 85 0.32 20.26 -8.06
CA ALA A 85 0.54 19.10 -7.22
C ALA A 85 0.98 19.46 -5.79
N TRP A 86 2.12 20.13 -5.61
CA TRP A 86 2.74 20.30 -4.30
C TRP A 86 1.88 21.09 -3.30
N LYS A 87 1.06 22.01 -3.77
CA LYS A 87 0.09 22.71 -2.91
C LYS A 87 -0.78 21.71 -2.15
N TYR A 88 -1.32 20.73 -2.84
CA TYR A 88 -2.28 19.76 -2.27
C TYR A 88 -1.60 18.77 -1.33
N THR A 89 -0.41 18.29 -1.69
CA THR A 89 0.36 17.40 -0.82
C THR A 89 0.81 18.14 0.45
N ARG A 90 1.29 19.38 0.35
CA ARG A 90 1.72 20.21 1.49
C ARG A 90 0.59 20.51 2.44
N GLU A 91 -0.57 20.95 1.92
CA GLU A 91 -1.75 21.21 2.73
C GLU A 91 -2.24 19.96 3.46
N ALA A 92 -2.18 18.79 2.81
CA ALA A 92 -2.52 17.51 3.44
C ALA A 92 -1.52 17.14 4.56
N VAL A 93 -0.22 17.27 4.30
CA VAL A 93 0.84 17.02 5.29
C VAL A 93 0.70 17.96 6.48
N GLU A 94 0.48 19.27 6.23
CA GLU A 94 0.29 20.26 7.29
C GLU A 94 -0.94 19.97 8.14
N ALA A 95 -2.05 19.56 7.52
CA ALA A 95 -3.30 19.28 8.21
C ALA A 95 -3.24 17.99 9.06
N VAL A 96 -2.52 16.97 8.61
CA VAL A 96 -2.41 15.67 9.29
C VAL A 96 -1.25 15.63 10.26
N GLN A 97 -0.10 16.20 9.89
CA GLN A 97 1.18 16.04 10.61
C GLN A 97 1.47 14.55 10.88
N PRO A 98 1.69 13.76 9.82
CA PRO A 98 1.78 12.31 9.91
C PRO A 98 3.10 11.84 10.50
N ASP A 99 3.09 10.62 11.04
CA ASP A 99 4.30 9.88 11.44
C ASP A 99 4.90 9.12 10.25
N LEU A 100 4.06 8.81 9.23
CA LEU A 100 4.43 8.13 7.99
C LEU A 100 3.59 8.66 6.84
N ILE A 101 4.23 8.95 5.71
CA ILE A 101 3.55 9.23 4.45
C ILE A 101 3.63 7.99 3.56
N VAL A 102 2.51 7.58 2.96
CA VAL A 102 2.45 6.45 2.02
C VAL A 102 1.94 6.94 0.67
N LEU A 103 2.75 6.79 -0.35
CA LEU A 103 2.36 7.02 -1.74
C LEU A 103 1.82 5.70 -2.31
N SER A 104 0.52 5.64 -2.61
CA SER A 104 -0.11 4.37 -3.00
C SER A 104 -0.25 4.20 -4.52
N GLY A 105 0.81 4.53 -5.24
CA GLY A 105 0.96 4.28 -6.68
C GLY A 105 0.53 5.43 -7.58
N ASP A 106 0.92 5.33 -8.83
CA ASP A 106 0.78 6.38 -9.86
C ASP A 106 1.35 7.72 -9.36
N ASN A 107 2.57 7.64 -8.85
CA ASN A 107 3.27 8.77 -8.26
C ASN A 107 3.79 9.72 -9.34
N VAL A 108 4.34 9.14 -10.41
CA VAL A 108 4.79 9.81 -11.64
C VAL A 108 4.09 9.17 -12.83
N TYR A 109 3.62 9.96 -13.77
CA TYR A 109 3.18 9.44 -15.06
C TYR A 109 4.42 9.27 -15.96
N GLY A 110 5.03 8.09 -15.92
CA GLY A 110 6.37 7.85 -16.46
C GLY A 110 6.50 8.09 -17.97
N GLU A 111 5.42 7.98 -18.76
CA GLU A 111 5.43 8.32 -20.18
C GLU A 111 5.93 9.76 -20.44
N PHE A 112 5.80 10.65 -19.47
CA PHE A 112 6.23 12.05 -19.52
C PHE A 112 7.45 12.35 -18.64
N ASP A 113 8.22 11.32 -18.29
CA ASP A 113 9.43 11.44 -17.47
C ASP A 113 10.60 10.59 -17.98
N ASP A 114 10.87 10.62 -19.28
CA ASP A 114 11.99 9.87 -19.87
C ASP A 114 13.36 10.24 -19.32
N SER A 115 13.49 11.45 -18.79
CA SER A 115 14.73 11.91 -18.14
C SER A 115 14.86 11.45 -16.68
N GLY A 116 13.78 11.08 -16.02
CA GLY A 116 13.70 10.78 -14.59
C GLY A 116 13.65 12.04 -13.71
N THR A 117 13.46 13.23 -14.29
CA THR A 117 13.45 14.49 -13.52
C THR A 117 12.19 14.67 -12.70
N MET A 118 11.07 14.11 -13.12
CA MET A 118 9.81 14.16 -12.34
C MET A 118 9.91 13.25 -11.12
N LEU A 119 10.46 12.06 -11.28
CA LEU A 119 10.75 11.19 -10.15
C LEU A 119 11.66 11.87 -9.12
N GLN A 120 12.73 12.52 -9.58
CA GLN A 120 13.64 13.25 -8.70
C GLN A 120 12.95 14.44 -8.03
N ALA A 121 12.02 15.13 -8.73
CA ALA A 121 11.24 16.21 -8.16
C ALA A 121 10.27 15.70 -7.07
N LEU A 122 9.63 14.55 -7.30
CA LEU A 122 8.79 13.88 -6.30
C LEU A 122 9.58 13.52 -5.03
N ILE A 123 10.73 12.87 -5.21
CA ILE A 123 11.61 12.52 -4.09
C ILE A 123 12.02 13.76 -3.32
N ALA A 124 12.48 14.80 -4.00
CA ALA A 124 12.87 16.06 -3.36
C ALA A 124 11.73 16.71 -2.59
N GLU A 125 10.49 16.65 -3.09
CA GLU A 125 9.32 17.15 -2.38
C GLU A 125 9.05 16.33 -1.11
N MET A 126 9.04 15.00 -1.19
CA MET A 126 8.81 14.13 -0.03
C MET A 126 9.91 14.29 1.03
N GLU A 127 11.17 14.31 0.61
CA GLU A 127 12.32 14.52 1.51
C GLU A 127 12.24 15.89 2.23
N SER A 128 11.67 16.92 1.58
CA SER A 128 11.56 18.26 2.17
C SER A 128 10.72 18.31 3.43
N TYR A 129 9.86 17.34 3.66
CA TYR A 129 9.05 17.26 4.87
C TYR A 129 9.83 16.75 6.09
N GLY A 130 10.93 16.02 5.89
CA GLY A 130 11.70 15.38 6.97
C GLY A 130 10.88 14.35 7.75
N ILE A 131 9.88 13.77 7.12
CA ILE A 131 8.98 12.75 7.67
C ILE A 131 9.29 11.43 6.97
N PRO A 132 9.37 10.29 7.68
CA PRO A 132 9.47 8.99 7.02
C PRO A 132 8.35 8.80 6.00
N TRP A 133 8.71 8.32 4.83
CA TRP A 133 7.76 8.06 3.76
C TRP A 133 8.06 6.75 3.03
N THR A 134 7.07 6.22 2.34
CA THR A 134 7.16 4.95 1.60
C THR A 134 6.21 4.97 0.42
N LEU A 135 6.28 3.94 -0.43
CA LEU A 135 5.45 3.87 -1.62
C LEU A 135 5.11 2.45 -2.07
N THR A 136 4.09 2.36 -2.91
CA THR A 136 3.88 1.25 -3.84
C THR A 136 3.95 1.76 -5.28
N PHE A 137 4.22 0.87 -6.24
CA PHE A 137 4.08 1.19 -7.66
C PHE A 137 2.62 1.18 -8.08
N GLY A 138 2.25 2.14 -8.97
CA GLY A 138 1.05 2.09 -9.78
C GLY A 138 1.38 1.67 -11.22
N ASN A 139 0.37 1.64 -12.08
CA ASN A 139 0.56 1.16 -13.46
C ASN A 139 1.33 2.16 -14.34
N HIS A 140 1.40 3.43 -13.99
CA HIS A 140 2.11 4.46 -14.75
C HIS A 140 3.53 4.75 -14.27
N ASP A 141 3.94 4.32 -13.08
CA ASP A 141 5.22 4.70 -12.49
C ASP A 141 6.44 4.22 -13.30
N ASN A 142 6.31 3.13 -14.04
CA ASN A 142 7.41 2.55 -14.83
C ASN A 142 7.30 2.77 -16.34
N GLU A 143 6.50 3.70 -16.80
CA GLU A 143 6.43 4.04 -18.23
C GLU A 143 7.62 4.89 -18.73
N THR A 144 8.44 5.39 -17.83
CA THR A 144 9.69 6.11 -18.14
C THR A 144 10.66 5.27 -18.95
N ARG A 145 11.57 5.89 -19.70
CA ARG A 145 12.66 5.17 -20.38
C ARG A 145 13.79 4.72 -19.46
N LYS A 146 13.75 5.09 -18.20
CA LYS A 146 14.59 4.47 -17.17
C LYS A 146 14.08 3.05 -16.91
N ASP A 147 14.97 2.15 -16.51
CA ASP A 147 14.51 0.83 -16.08
C ASP A 147 14.02 0.83 -14.63
N VAL A 148 13.31 -0.22 -14.26
CA VAL A 148 12.77 -0.36 -12.91
C VAL A 148 13.87 -0.42 -11.84
N ALA A 149 15.02 -0.96 -12.18
CA ALA A 149 16.16 -1.02 -11.26
C ALA A 149 16.65 0.40 -10.92
N TRP A 150 16.81 1.26 -11.92
CA TRP A 150 17.17 2.66 -11.71
C TRP A 150 16.12 3.39 -10.87
N THR A 151 14.83 3.20 -11.17
CA THR A 151 13.72 3.81 -10.42
C THR A 151 13.76 3.40 -8.94
N CYS A 152 13.94 2.10 -8.67
CA CYS A 152 14.06 1.59 -7.30
C CYS A 152 15.29 2.16 -6.57
N GLU A 153 16.45 2.28 -7.26
CA GLU A 153 17.66 2.87 -6.69
C GLU A 153 17.43 4.32 -6.23
N GLN A 154 16.65 5.12 -7.00
CA GLN A 154 16.34 6.49 -6.59
C GLN A 154 15.57 6.54 -5.27
N TYR A 155 14.63 5.62 -5.06
CA TYR A 155 13.87 5.52 -3.81
C TYR A 155 14.73 4.98 -2.65
N ILE A 156 15.59 3.99 -2.92
CA ILE A 156 16.49 3.41 -1.91
C ILE A 156 17.52 4.43 -1.42
N ASP A 157 17.99 5.31 -2.31
CA ASP A 157 19.00 6.33 -1.99
C ASP A 157 18.41 7.55 -1.25
N ALA A 158 17.09 7.67 -1.16
CA ALA A 158 16.43 8.77 -0.46
C ALA A 158 16.51 8.59 1.07
N GLU A 159 16.81 9.67 1.80
CA GLU A 159 17.19 9.61 3.23
C GLU A 159 16.03 9.14 4.13
N HIS A 160 14.81 9.61 3.86
CA HIS A 160 13.62 9.33 4.67
C HIS A 160 12.70 8.29 4.03
N CYS A 161 13.05 7.75 2.86
CA CYS A 161 12.26 6.75 2.15
C CYS A 161 12.48 5.35 2.73
N LEU A 162 11.42 4.76 3.25
CA LEU A 162 11.42 3.37 3.69
C LEU A 162 10.99 2.50 2.51
N PHE A 163 11.93 2.12 1.66
CA PHE A 163 11.66 1.33 0.46
C PHE A 163 12.76 0.28 0.23
N THR A 164 12.35 -0.90 -0.13
CA THR A 164 13.22 -1.94 -0.70
C THR A 164 12.54 -2.56 -1.91
N ARG A 165 13.33 -2.90 -2.90
CA ARG A 165 12.81 -3.56 -4.09
C ARG A 165 12.21 -4.94 -3.78
N GLY A 166 12.69 -5.62 -2.67
CA GLY A 166 12.54 -7.05 -2.51
C GLY A 166 13.32 -7.82 -3.59
N PRO A 167 13.64 -9.07 -3.44
CA PRO A 167 13.37 -9.92 -2.30
C PRO A 167 14.39 -9.74 -1.21
N VAL A 168 14.03 -10.15 -0.02
CA VAL A 168 14.98 -10.27 1.07
C VAL A 168 15.56 -11.69 1.05
N GLU A 169 16.89 -11.82 1.07
CA GLU A 169 17.54 -13.08 1.34
C GLU A 169 17.20 -13.48 2.76
N THR A 170 16.55 -14.64 2.93
CA THR A 170 16.26 -15.14 4.27
C THR A 170 17.52 -15.63 4.96
N ALA A 171 17.49 -15.66 6.31
CA ALA A 171 18.61 -16.12 7.14
C ALA A 171 19.07 -17.55 6.82
N ASP A 172 18.24 -18.38 6.19
CA ASP A 172 18.55 -19.72 5.71
C ASP A 172 19.06 -19.77 4.26
N GLY A 173 19.30 -18.61 3.64
CA GLY A 173 19.82 -18.48 2.28
C GLY A 173 18.82 -18.85 1.19
N ARG A 174 17.53 -18.89 1.50
CA ARG A 174 16.50 -18.93 0.49
C ARG A 174 16.30 -17.52 -0.03
N GLU A 175 16.57 -17.34 -1.30
CA GLU A 175 16.12 -16.17 -2.00
C GLU A 175 14.61 -16.29 -2.18
N TYR A 176 13.83 -15.52 -1.39
CA TYR A 176 12.45 -15.23 -1.78
C TYR A 176 12.51 -14.29 -2.96
N PHE A 177 12.66 -14.87 -4.13
CA PHE A 177 12.50 -14.13 -5.33
C PHE A 177 11.03 -13.84 -5.53
N LEU A 178 10.68 -12.68 -5.10
CA LEU A 178 9.68 -11.96 -5.82
C LEU A 178 10.32 -11.50 -7.12
N THR A 179 10.40 -12.41 -8.07
CA THR A 179 10.55 -12.03 -9.47
C THR A 179 9.30 -11.31 -9.93
N GLU A 180 8.30 -11.17 -9.06
CA GLU A 180 6.93 -10.76 -9.33
C GLU A 180 6.66 -9.47 -8.57
N GLY A 181 6.60 -8.35 -9.29
CA GLY A 181 6.41 -7.01 -8.73
C GLY A 181 7.66 -6.41 -8.09
N ASN A 182 7.60 -5.14 -7.76
CA ASN A 182 8.69 -4.39 -7.15
C ASN A 182 8.18 -3.62 -5.93
N GLY A 183 8.93 -3.67 -4.83
CA GLY A 183 8.51 -2.99 -3.61
C GLY A 183 7.44 -3.78 -2.83
N ASN A 184 7.66 -5.07 -2.63
CA ASN A 184 6.88 -5.87 -1.69
C ASN A 184 7.68 -6.00 -0.40
N PHE A 185 7.23 -5.34 0.67
CA PHE A 185 7.92 -5.29 1.96
C PHE A 185 6.96 -4.86 3.07
N ASN A 186 7.44 -4.85 4.31
CA ASN A 186 6.65 -4.40 5.44
C ASN A 186 7.43 -3.48 6.38
N ILE A 187 6.69 -2.66 7.11
CA ILE A 187 7.20 -1.74 8.12
C ILE A 187 6.54 -2.09 9.46
N GLY A 188 7.35 -2.45 10.46
CA GLY A 188 6.88 -2.63 11.83
C GLY A 188 6.83 -1.30 12.57
N ILE A 189 5.67 -0.92 13.06
CA ILE A 189 5.52 0.26 13.92
C ILE A 189 5.72 -0.15 15.37
N VAL A 190 6.70 0.48 16.03
CA VAL A 190 7.09 0.19 17.41
C VAL A 190 6.74 1.37 18.31
N GLN A 191 5.98 1.10 19.35
CA GLN A 191 5.64 2.08 20.38
C GLN A 191 6.04 1.56 21.76
N GLY A 192 6.89 2.30 22.47
CA GLY A 192 7.39 1.89 23.78
C GLY A 192 8.11 0.53 23.77
N GLY A 193 8.84 0.24 22.71
CA GLY A 193 9.59 -1.00 22.52
C GLY A 193 8.73 -2.23 22.17
N LYS A 194 7.49 -2.04 21.73
CA LYS A 194 6.57 -3.12 21.30
C LYS A 194 6.10 -2.89 19.89
N LEU A 195 6.07 -3.94 19.12
CA LEU A 195 5.39 -3.94 17.81
C LEU A 195 3.89 -3.76 18.04
N THR A 196 3.33 -2.65 17.56
CA THR A 196 1.91 -2.31 17.73
C THR A 196 1.11 -2.44 16.44
N GLU A 197 1.77 -2.28 15.31
CA GLU A 197 1.13 -2.35 13.99
C GLU A 197 2.14 -2.80 12.94
N VAL A 198 1.69 -3.42 11.86
CA VAL A 198 2.49 -3.71 10.66
C VAL A 198 1.85 -3.04 9.46
N VAL A 199 2.65 -2.35 8.67
CA VAL A 199 2.23 -1.73 7.41
C VAL A 199 2.80 -2.54 6.26
N TRP A 200 1.92 -3.08 5.42
CA TRP A 200 2.28 -3.85 4.23
C TRP A 200 2.28 -2.97 2.99
N LEU A 201 3.32 -3.06 2.20
CA LEU A 201 3.44 -2.44 0.88
C LEU A 201 3.55 -3.57 -0.15
N MET A 202 2.67 -3.59 -1.14
CA MET A 202 2.67 -4.62 -2.18
C MET A 202 2.44 -4.00 -3.55
N ASP A 203 3.16 -4.51 -4.55
CA ASP A 203 2.93 -4.13 -5.94
C ASP A 203 1.74 -4.92 -6.50
N SER A 204 0.68 -4.21 -6.88
CA SER A 204 -0.51 -4.82 -7.50
C SER A 204 -0.36 -5.09 -9.00
N ASN A 205 0.81 -4.87 -9.56
CA ASN A 205 1.12 -5.05 -10.97
C ASN A 205 0.24 -4.18 -11.91
N GLY A 206 0.00 -4.61 -13.14
CA GLY A 206 -0.80 -3.84 -14.10
C GLY A 206 0.00 -2.78 -14.85
N HIS A 207 1.32 -2.92 -14.94
CA HIS A 207 2.22 -1.94 -15.54
C HIS A 207 2.06 -1.87 -17.06
N THR A 208 1.90 -0.67 -17.60
CA THR A 208 1.61 -0.45 -19.02
C THR A 208 2.82 -0.72 -19.92
N ASP A 209 4.03 -0.43 -19.48
CA ASP A 209 5.29 -0.65 -20.23
C ASP A 209 6.05 -1.91 -19.76
N SER A 210 5.35 -2.89 -19.21
CA SER A 210 5.93 -4.12 -18.66
C SER A 210 6.79 -4.93 -19.65
N ASP A 211 6.57 -4.79 -20.94
CA ASP A 211 7.37 -5.51 -21.96
C ASP A 211 8.84 -5.11 -21.97
N ARG A 212 9.19 -3.91 -21.48
CA ARG A 212 10.57 -3.43 -21.40
C ARG A 212 11.35 -4.01 -20.23
N ASP A 213 10.65 -4.42 -19.20
CA ASP A 213 11.24 -4.77 -17.92
C ASP A 213 10.75 -6.13 -17.45
N GLN A 214 11.67 -7.09 -17.32
CA GLN A 214 11.33 -8.47 -17.00
C GLN A 214 10.66 -8.65 -15.64
N ASN A 215 10.78 -7.67 -14.76
CA ASN A 215 10.21 -7.70 -13.42
C ASN A 215 8.91 -6.88 -13.29
N MET A 216 8.35 -6.45 -14.40
CA MET A 216 7.08 -5.72 -14.45
C MET A 216 6.03 -6.56 -15.15
N TYR A 217 4.83 -6.59 -14.62
CA TYR A 217 3.73 -7.40 -15.15
C TYR A 217 2.57 -6.52 -15.59
N SER A 218 2.07 -6.73 -16.82
CA SER A 218 0.93 -6.00 -17.37
C SER A 218 -0.43 -6.47 -16.83
N SER A 219 -0.50 -7.66 -16.28
CA SER A 219 -1.71 -8.16 -15.64
C SER A 219 -1.86 -7.58 -14.25
N VAL A 220 -3.00 -6.95 -13.98
CA VAL A 220 -3.36 -6.53 -12.62
C VAL A 220 -3.57 -7.75 -11.74
N GLY A 221 -2.99 -7.73 -10.52
CA GLY A 221 -3.19 -8.75 -9.52
C GLY A 221 -1.92 -9.15 -8.79
N LEU A 222 -2.12 -9.77 -7.64
CA LEU A 222 -1.02 -10.35 -6.87
C LEU A 222 -0.69 -11.74 -7.43
N MET A 223 0.58 -11.97 -7.67
CA MET A 223 1.10 -13.22 -8.18
C MET A 223 1.30 -14.25 -7.05
N GLU A 224 1.45 -15.52 -7.42
CA GLU A 224 1.59 -16.62 -6.44
C GLU A 224 2.79 -16.42 -5.49
N GLY A 225 3.91 -15.92 -5.99
CA GLY A 225 5.08 -15.63 -5.17
C GLY A 225 4.84 -14.53 -4.15
N GLN A 226 4.12 -13.46 -4.54
CA GLN A 226 3.75 -12.38 -3.63
C GLN A 226 2.82 -12.88 -2.50
N ILE A 227 1.87 -13.74 -2.83
CA ILE A 227 0.98 -14.35 -1.85
C ILE A 227 1.76 -15.27 -0.90
N ALA A 228 2.66 -16.11 -1.43
CA ALA A 228 3.49 -17.00 -0.61
C ALA A 228 4.39 -16.21 0.35
N TRP A 229 5.02 -15.16 -0.14
CA TRP A 229 5.81 -14.23 0.69
C TRP A 229 4.98 -13.58 1.79
N PHE A 230 3.79 -13.05 1.47
CA PHE A 230 2.89 -12.45 2.44
C PHE A 230 2.49 -13.43 3.55
N GLN A 231 2.18 -14.67 3.18
CA GLN A 231 1.84 -15.73 4.14
C GLN A 231 3.02 -16.06 5.07
N GLU A 232 4.22 -16.22 4.51
CA GLU A 232 5.39 -16.56 5.31
C GLU A 232 5.80 -15.44 6.25
N ARG A 233 5.78 -14.19 5.78
CA ARG A 233 6.07 -13.04 6.64
C ARG A 233 5.08 -12.93 7.80
N ASN A 234 3.80 -13.23 7.58
CA ASN A 234 2.81 -13.28 8.66
C ASN A 234 3.11 -14.38 9.68
N GLU A 235 3.59 -15.56 9.27
CA GLU A 235 3.99 -16.62 10.20
C GLU A 235 5.23 -16.21 11.03
N LEU A 236 6.20 -15.52 10.44
CA LEU A 236 7.35 -14.94 11.18
C LEU A 236 6.88 -13.89 12.21
N LEU A 237 6.00 -12.99 11.81
CA LEU A 237 5.40 -11.99 12.68
C LEU A 237 4.63 -12.61 13.84
N LYS A 238 3.88 -13.67 13.59
CA LYS A 238 3.18 -14.45 14.62
C LYS A 238 4.15 -15.09 15.60
N ALA A 239 5.23 -15.69 15.10
CA ALA A 239 6.27 -16.29 15.94
C ALA A 239 6.95 -15.21 16.83
N TYR A 240 7.32 -14.06 16.22
CA TYR A 240 7.84 -12.90 16.96
C TYR A 240 6.86 -12.43 18.04
N ASN A 241 5.58 -12.30 17.70
CA ASN A 241 4.52 -11.76 18.57
C ASN A 241 3.95 -12.78 19.57
N GLY A 242 4.65 -13.89 19.79
CA GLY A 242 4.27 -14.88 20.83
C GLY A 242 3.08 -15.76 20.46
N GLY A 243 2.90 -16.04 19.20
CA GLY A 243 1.89 -16.99 18.67
C GLY A 243 0.58 -16.32 18.22
N THR A 244 0.52 -15.00 18.19
CA THR A 244 -0.64 -14.25 17.67
C THR A 244 -0.22 -13.32 16.56
N TYR A 245 -1.01 -13.19 15.51
CA TYR A 245 -0.76 -12.22 14.45
C TYR A 245 -0.85 -10.80 15.02
N PRO A 246 0.10 -9.91 14.73
CA PRO A 246 -0.04 -8.50 15.09
C PRO A 246 -1.14 -7.87 14.23
N LYS A 247 -1.69 -6.76 14.70
CA LYS A 247 -2.54 -5.89 13.87
C LYS A 247 -1.77 -5.40 12.67
N SER A 248 -2.45 -5.23 11.55
CA SER A 248 -1.82 -4.72 10.34
C SER A 248 -2.79 -3.98 9.44
N ILE A 249 -2.23 -3.13 8.61
CA ILE A 249 -2.87 -2.50 7.45
C ILE A 249 -1.98 -2.68 6.22
N GLY A 250 -2.52 -2.44 5.03
CA GLY A 250 -1.68 -2.54 3.84
C GLY A 250 -2.10 -1.62 2.70
N PHE A 251 -1.20 -1.52 1.73
CA PHE A 251 -1.32 -0.64 0.58
C PHE A 251 -0.92 -1.37 -0.70
N PHE A 252 -1.68 -1.10 -1.74
CA PHE A 252 -1.33 -1.33 -3.14
C PHE A 252 -2.07 -0.32 -4.02
N HIS A 253 -1.91 -0.39 -5.34
CA HIS A 253 -2.50 0.61 -6.22
C HIS A 253 -3.92 0.27 -6.67
N HIS A 254 -4.17 -0.94 -7.18
CA HIS A 254 -5.47 -1.34 -7.71
C HIS A 254 -6.39 -1.91 -6.61
N PRO A 255 -7.71 -1.68 -6.67
CA PRO A 255 -8.64 -2.17 -5.66
C PRO A 255 -8.79 -3.70 -5.67
N PRO A 256 -9.09 -4.33 -4.52
CA PRO A 256 -9.46 -5.74 -4.47
C PRO A 256 -10.95 -5.94 -4.76
N ARG A 257 -11.33 -7.14 -5.23
CA ARG A 257 -12.72 -7.49 -5.47
C ARG A 257 -13.62 -7.29 -4.24
N ALA A 258 -13.09 -7.59 -3.05
CA ALA A 258 -13.81 -7.45 -1.79
C ALA A 258 -14.29 -6.01 -1.52
N PHE A 259 -13.61 -5.00 -2.06
CA PHE A 259 -14.09 -3.62 -2.01
C PHE A 259 -15.41 -3.44 -2.76
N GLY A 260 -15.58 -4.05 -3.95
CA GLY A 260 -16.84 -4.02 -4.68
C GLY A 260 -18.00 -4.53 -3.85
N ASP A 261 -17.80 -5.59 -3.08
CA ASP A 261 -18.82 -6.16 -2.20
C ASP A 261 -19.04 -5.31 -0.95
N ALA A 262 -17.99 -4.64 -0.44
CA ALA A 262 -18.13 -3.69 0.66
C ALA A 262 -19.11 -2.56 0.35
N ILE A 263 -19.12 -2.05 -0.88
CA ILE A 263 -20.02 -0.98 -1.30
C ILE A 263 -21.39 -1.49 -1.79
N GLN A 264 -21.47 -2.73 -2.27
CA GLN A 264 -22.76 -3.34 -2.67
C GLN A 264 -23.76 -3.43 -1.52
N LYS A 265 -23.30 -3.58 -0.26
CA LYS A 265 -24.20 -3.58 0.91
C LYS A 265 -25.03 -2.30 1.03
N TYR A 266 -24.57 -1.20 0.42
CA TYR A 266 -25.27 0.08 0.36
C TYR A 266 -26.13 0.26 -0.90
N GLY A 267 -26.18 -0.74 -1.76
CA GLY A 267 -26.97 -0.71 -3.00
C GLY A 267 -26.18 -0.22 -4.22
N TYR A 268 -24.87 -0.10 -4.11
CA TYR A 268 -24.05 0.14 -5.28
C TYR A 268 -24.15 -1.04 -6.25
N VAL A 269 -24.36 -0.75 -7.52
CA VAL A 269 -24.42 -1.75 -8.59
C VAL A 269 -23.42 -1.32 -9.65
N SER A 270 -22.29 -2.04 -9.75
CA SER A 270 -21.36 -1.87 -10.84
C SER A 270 -22.04 -2.38 -12.12
N SER A 271 -22.48 -1.48 -12.98
CA SER A 271 -22.86 -1.81 -14.34
C SER A 271 -22.23 -0.80 -15.28
N ARG A 272 -21.53 -1.29 -16.31
CA ARG A 272 -21.00 -0.42 -17.38
C ARG A 272 -22.08 0.40 -18.07
N HIS A 273 -23.36 0.09 -17.85
CA HIS A 273 -24.49 0.82 -18.40
C HIS A 273 -24.80 2.11 -17.60
N ASP A 274 -24.35 2.24 -16.38
CA ASP A 274 -24.57 3.44 -15.55
C ASP A 274 -23.61 4.58 -15.90
N PHE A 275 -22.59 4.31 -16.75
CA PHE A 275 -21.67 5.34 -17.28
C PHE A 275 -22.18 6.05 -18.51
N TYR A 276 -23.15 5.47 -19.20
CA TYR A 276 -23.73 6.04 -20.40
C TYR A 276 -25.09 6.64 -20.03
N ASP A 277 -25.28 7.88 -20.39
CA ASP A 277 -26.61 8.48 -20.31
C ASP A 277 -27.57 7.83 -21.32
N GLU A 278 -28.83 8.27 -21.32
CA GLU A 278 -29.84 7.81 -22.26
C GLU A 278 -29.51 8.05 -23.74
N ASN A 279 -28.51 8.88 -24.04
CA ASN A 279 -27.99 9.17 -25.38
C ASN A 279 -26.73 8.34 -25.73
N GLY A 280 -26.21 7.55 -24.77
CA GLY A 280 -24.99 6.77 -24.93
C GLY A 280 -23.71 7.58 -24.73
N ASP A 281 -23.80 8.78 -24.12
CA ASP A 281 -22.64 9.61 -23.80
C ASP A 281 -21.98 9.19 -22.49
N TYR A 282 -20.67 8.92 -22.55
CA TYR A 282 -19.85 8.58 -21.39
C TYR A 282 -19.62 9.82 -20.51
N GLY A 283 -19.94 9.72 -19.24
CA GLY A 283 -19.55 10.76 -18.28
C GLY A 283 -20.62 11.25 -17.30
N ASN A 284 -21.82 10.69 -17.32
CA ASN A 284 -22.89 11.06 -16.41
C ASN A 284 -23.12 10.07 -15.26
N PHE A 285 -22.02 9.52 -14.70
CA PHE A 285 -22.14 8.71 -13.49
C PHE A 285 -22.74 9.55 -12.37
N LYS A 286 -23.82 9.09 -11.82
CA LYS A 286 -24.39 9.72 -10.63
C LYS A 286 -23.54 9.33 -9.42
N GLU A 287 -23.05 10.33 -8.70
CA GLU A 287 -22.39 10.14 -7.42
C GLU A 287 -23.16 9.13 -6.56
N PHE A 288 -22.46 8.11 -6.10
CA PHE A 288 -22.99 7.16 -5.14
C PHE A 288 -22.34 7.39 -3.78
N LYS A 289 -23.05 8.00 -2.85
CA LYS A 289 -22.57 8.30 -1.50
C LYS A 289 -22.70 7.09 -0.58
N ILE A 290 -21.62 6.77 0.12
CA ILE A 290 -21.65 5.84 1.24
C ILE A 290 -22.38 6.54 2.40
N PRO A 291 -23.45 5.95 2.96
CA PRO A 291 -24.12 6.53 4.12
C PRO A 291 -23.22 6.39 5.37
N GLU A 292 -23.08 7.47 6.11
CA GLU A 292 -22.40 7.45 7.41
C GLU A 292 -23.04 6.41 8.33
N ASN A 293 -22.22 5.63 9.03
CA ASN A 293 -22.67 4.57 9.91
C ASN A 293 -21.74 4.37 11.12
N ALA A 294 -22.10 3.44 12.00
CA ALA A 294 -21.33 3.12 13.20
C ALA A 294 -19.96 2.46 12.90
N GLU A 295 -19.79 1.90 11.71
CA GLU A 295 -18.50 1.31 11.26
C GLU A 295 -17.54 2.40 10.76
N GLY A 296 -17.98 3.65 10.63
CA GLY A 296 -17.20 4.76 10.12
C GLY A 296 -16.94 4.66 8.61
N ASP A 297 -17.86 4.07 7.86
CA ASP A 297 -17.82 4.06 6.40
C ASP A 297 -18.14 5.45 5.87
N ILE A 298 -17.38 5.91 4.87
CA ILE A 298 -17.43 7.29 4.37
C ILE A 298 -17.19 7.34 2.86
N GLY A 299 -17.41 8.52 2.28
CA GLY A 299 -16.99 8.85 0.92
C GLY A 299 -18.00 8.49 -0.15
N ALA A 300 -17.56 8.47 -1.38
CA ALA A 300 -18.41 8.28 -2.55
C ALA A 300 -17.69 7.53 -3.69
N MET A 301 -18.48 7.00 -4.58
CA MET A 301 -18.07 6.54 -5.91
C MET A 301 -18.55 7.55 -6.95
N HIS A 302 -17.66 7.97 -7.82
CA HIS A 302 -17.92 8.85 -8.95
C HIS A 302 -17.58 8.18 -10.29
N SER A 303 -17.01 6.99 -10.22
CA SER A 303 -16.75 6.10 -11.35
C SER A 303 -16.83 4.65 -10.91
N ASP A 304 -16.98 3.74 -11.86
CA ASP A 304 -16.93 2.31 -11.55
C ASP A 304 -15.49 1.90 -11.25
N PRO A 305 -15.24 1.03 -10.28
CA PRO A 305 -13.90 0.47 -10.10
C PRO A 305 -13.42 -0.15 -11.41
N GLY A 306 -12.24 0.29 -11.86
CA GLY A 306 -11.71 -0.14 -13.15
C GLY A 306 -11.33 -1.61 -13.16
N GLN A 307 -10.20 -1.94 -12.56
CA GLN A 307 -9.65 -3.30 -12.52
C GLN A 307 -9.45 -3.73 -11.06
N PHE A 308 -9.79 -4.98 -10.77
CA PHE A 308 -9.55 -5.57 -9.46
C PHE A 308 -8.31 -6.47 -9.49
N ILE A 309 -7.58 -6.52 -8.37
CA ILE A 309 -6.39 -7.39 -8.22
C ILE A 309 -6.73 -8.88 -8.26
N ASP A 310 -7.97 -9.25 -8.02
CA ASP A 310 -8.42 -10.64 -7.99
C ASP A 310 -9.84 -10.78 -8.52
N SER A 311 -10.20 -11.99 -8.93
CA SER A 311 -11.55 -12.35 -9.34
C SER A 311 -12.39 -12.96 -8.20
N GLY A 312 -11.82 -13.12 -7.01
CA GLY A 312 -12.41 -13.82 -5.88
C GLY A 312 -12.00 -13.23 -4.53
N TYR A 313 -11.97 -14.07 -3.51
CA TYR A 313 -11.74 -13.65 -2.13
C TYR A 313 -10.48 -14.27 -1.52
N GLN A 314 -9.58 -14.81 -2.32
CA GLN A 314 -8.39 -15.48 -1.79
C GLN A 314 -7.58 -14.53 -0.91
N PHE A 315 -7.25 -13.35 -1.42
CA PHE A 315 -6.50 -12.36 -0.68
C PHE A 315 -7.29 -11.83 0.52
N HIS A 316 -8.57 -11.51 0.34
CA HIS A 316 -9.45 -11.08 1.44
C HIS A 316 -9.48 -12.09 2.60
N ASN A 317 -9.57 -13.39 2.29
CA ASN A 317 -9.57 -14.43 3.31
C ASN A 317 -8.26 -14.48 4.09
N LEU A 318 -7.11 -14.24 3.43
CA LEU A 318 -5.81 -14.12 4.11
C LEU A 318 -5.77 -12.88 5.02
N LEU A 319 -6.27 -11.75 4.57
CA LEU A 319 -6.35 -10.54 5.40
C LEU A 319 -7.12 -10.79 6.70
N LYS A 320 -8.25 -11.47 6.60
CA LYS A 320 -9.04 -11.87 7.78
C LYS A 320 -8.30 -12.84 8.68
N GLU A 321 -7.67 -13.85 8.10
CA GLU A 321 -6.91 -14.86 8.84
C GLU A 321 -5.78 -14.24 9.65
N TYR A 322 -5.10 -13.26 9.07
CA TYR A 322 -3.93 -12.61 9.66
C TYR A 322 -4.26 -11.36 10.49
N GLY A 323 -5.54 -11.03 10.66
CA GLY A 323 -5.96 -9.91 11.51
C GLY A 323 -5.67 -8.53 10.92
N CYS A 324 -5.63 -8.43 9.59
CA CYS A 324 -5.49 -7.16 8.91
C CYS A 324 -6.75 -6.31 9.10
N GLU A 325 -6.60 -5.07 9.60
CA GLU A 325 -7.70 -4.17 9.88
C GLU A 325 -8.16 -3.36 8.64
N GLY A 326 -7.26 -3.13 7.67
CA GLY A 326 -7.62 -2.36 6.49
C GLY A 326 -6.63 -2.44 5.34
N TRP A 327 -7.14 -2.15 4.13
CA TRP A 327 -6.34 -2.07 2.91
C TRP A 327 -6.69 -0.84 2.09
N PHE A 328 -5.66 -0.12 1.63
CA PHE A 328 -5.75 1.20 1.03
C PHE A 328 -5.20 1.18 -0.39
N PHE A 329 -5.85 1.89 -1.32
CA PHE A 329 -5.52 1.87 -2.74
C PHE A 329 -5.88 3.20 -3.43
N GLY A 330 -5.50 3.33 -4.71
CA GLY A 330 -5.76 4.47 -5.58
C GLY A 330 -6.37 4.03 -6.91
N HIS A 331 -5.78 4.43 -8.04
CA HIS A 331 -6.10 4.05 -9.41
C HIS A 331 -7.33 4.75 -10.00
N ASP A 332 -8.47 4.77 -9.31
CA ASP A 332 -9.69 5.42 -9.80
C ASP A 332 -9.80 6.82 -9.22
N HIS A 333 -9.23 7.77 -9.90
CA HIS A 333 -8.93 9.15 -9.46
C HIS A 333 -10.09 9.95 -8.89
N LYS A 334 -11.33 9.52 -9.11
CA LYS A 334 -12.54 10.21 -8.68
C LYS A 334 -13.20 9.59 -7.47
N ASN A 335 -12.82 8.35 -7.13
CA ASN A 335 -13.42 7.60 -6.04
C ASN A 335 -12.73 7.89 -4.72
N ASN A 336 -13.50 7.95 -3.65
CA ASN A 336 -13.00 8.11 -2.29
C ASN A 336 -13.80 7.27 -1.26
N ALA A 337 -14.53 6.28 -1.72
CA ALA A 337 -15.31 5.42 -0.83
C ALA A 337 -14.42 4.59 0.10
N SER A 338 -14.80 4.54 1.37
CA SER A 338 -14.20 3.70 2.40
C SER A 338 -15.30 2.89 3.08
N ALA A 339 -15.21 1.56 3.04
CA ALA A 339 -16.22 0.69 3.59
C ALA A 339 -15.62 -0.60 4.16
N VAL A 340 -16.28 -1.16 5.19
CA VAL A 340 -15.87 -2.42 5.82
C VAL A 340 -16.60 -3.59 5.15
N PHE A 341 -15.86 -4.65 4.83
CA PHE A 341 -16.40 -5.93 4.42
C PHE A 341 -15.81 -7.04 5.28
N GLU A 342 -16.67 -7.77 5.98
CA GLU A 342 -16.32 -8.87 6.87
C GLU A 342 -15.15 -8.57 7.83
N GLY A 343 -15.12 -7.35 8.38
CA GLY A 343 -14.15 -6.93 9.37
C GLY A 343 -12.88 -6.27 8.82
N VAL A 344 -12.68 -6.26 7.50
CA VAL A 344 -11.56 -5.56 6.83
C VAL A 344 -12.09 -4.28 6.18
N ARG A 345 -11.45 -3.15 6.44
CA ARG A 345 -11.76 -1.87 5.80
C ARG A 345 -11.04 -1.74 4.45
N TYR A 346 -11.76 -1.35 3.44
CA TYR A 346 -11.24 -1.06 2.10
C TYR A 346 -11.46 0.41 1.76
N THR A 347 -10.40 1.10 1.33
CA THR A 347 -10.43 2.56 1.17
C THR A 347 -9.74 3.02 -0.10
N TYR A 348 -10.46 3.74 -0.95
CA TYR A 348 -9.85 4.61 -1.96
C TYR A 348 -9.26 5.85 -1.27
N GLY A 349 -7.97 6.11 -1.53
CA GLY A 349 -7.34 7.37 -1.17
C GLY A 349 -7.82 8.52 -2.05
N LEU A 350 -7.74 9.75 -1.52
CA LEU A 350 -7.97 10.95 -2.34
C LEU A 350 -6.81 11.16 -3.31
N LYS A 351 -7.13 11.48 -4.56
CA LYS A 351 -6.15 11.95 -5.54
C LYS A 351 -5.44 13.21 -5.03
N ALA A 352 -4.12 13.26 -5.19
CA ALA A 352 -3.30 14.31 -4.59
C ALA A 352 -2.79 15.35 -5.58
N SER A 353 -3.37 15.46 -6.77
CA SER A 353 -3.00 16.46 -7.79
C SER A 353 -4.14 16.78 -8.75
N LEU A 354 -3.94 17.80 -9.61
CA LEU A 354 -4.88 18.20 -10.65
C LEU A 354 -4.63 17.53 -12.02
N TYR A 355 -3.68 16.57 -12.11
CA TYR A 355 -3.40 15.94 -13.39
C TYR A 355 -4.43 14.85 -13.72
N ASP A 356 -4.67 14.66 -15.03
CA ASP A 356 -5.64 13.71 -15.58
C ASP A 356 -7.08 13.96 -15.06
N SER A 357 -7.82 12.91 -14.80
CA SER A 357 -9.18 13.02 -14.26
C SER A 357 -9.16 13.15 -12.73
N TYR A 358 -10.04 13.96 -12.19
CA TYR A 358 -10.24 14.11 -10.75
C TYR A 358 -11.66 14.59 -10.44
N GLN A 359 -12.08 14.45 -9.20
CA GLN A 359 -13.35 15.01 -8.74
C GLN A 359 -13.09 16.41 -8.15
N PRO A 360 -13.65 17.48 -8.75
CA PRO A 360 -13.52 18.82 -8.20
C PRO A 360 -14.01 18.92 -6.75
N GLY A 361 -13.19 19.54 -5.87
CA GLY A 361 -13.49 19.62 -4.43
C GLY A 361 -13.05 18.40 -3.62
N GLU A 362 -12.55 17.34 -4.25
CA GLU A 362 -12.20 16.08 -3.59
C GLU A 362 -10.73 15.69 -3.84
N ILE A 363 -9.86 16.68 -3.76
CA ILE A 363 -8.39 16.50 -3.85
C ILE A 363 -7.78 16.68 -2.48
N GLY A 364 -6.76 15.89 -2.17
CA GLY A 364 -6.03 16.00 -0.90
C GLY A 364 -5.34 14.71 -0.50
N GLY A 365 -5.51 14.31 0.75
CA GLY A 365 -4.95 13.07 1.29
C GLY A 365 -5.93 12.34 2.18
N THR A 366 -5.59 11.10 2.51
CA THR A 366 -6.39 10.27 3.43
C THR A 366 -5.60 10.04 4.71
N GLU A 367 -6.10 10.56 5.82
CA GLU A 367 -5.57 10.30 7.15
C GLU A 367 -6.04 8.93 7.64
N ILE A 368 -5.09 8.13 8.10
CA ILE A 368 -5.30 6.81 8.65
C ILE A 368 -4.73 6.82 10.06
N LEU A 369 -5.58 6.53 11.04
CA LEU A 369 -5.19 6.44 12.45
C LEU A 369 -5.24 4.98 12.88
N VAL A 370 -4.10 4.48 13.36
CA VAL A 370 -4.01 3.14 13.96
C VAL A 370 -3.58 3.22 15.42
N GLY A 371 -4.18 2.41 16.26
CA GLY A 371 -3.88 2.43 17.68
C GLY A 371 -4.82 1.55 18.51
N GLU A 372 -4.85 1.78 19.83
CA GLU A 372 -5.70 1.00 20.73
C GLU A 372 -7.20 1.12 20.42
N SER A 373 -7.62 2.27 19.88
CA SER A 373 -9.02 2.53 19.49
C SER A 373 -9.41 1.83 18.17
N GLY A 374 -8.49 1.09 17.55
CA GLY A 374 -8.65 0.47 16.23
C GLY A 374 -8.39 1.44 15.09
N LEU A 375 -8.59 0.94 13.87
CA LEU A 375 -8.40 1.67 12.62
C LEU A 375 -9.50 2.72 12.40
N ARG A 376 -9.10 3.95 12.11
CA ARG A 376 -10.00 5.05 11.71
C ARG A 376 -9.47 5.75 10.47
N VAL A 377 -10.37 6.21 9.62
CA VAL A 377 -10.05 6.85 8.35
C VAL A 377 -10.80 8.17 8.22
N ARG A 378 -10.12 9.17 7.70
CA ARG A 378 -10.70 10.47 7.39
C ARG A 378 -10.08 11.04 6.11
N HIS A 379 -10.89 11.51 5.18
CA HIS A 379 -10.41 12.28 4.05
C HIS A 379 -10.10 13.72 4.46
N VAL A 380 -8.95 14.21 4.02
CA VAL A 380 -8.47 15.58 4.25
C VAL A 380 -8.50 16.30 2.91
N TYR A 381 -9.59 17.00 2.68
CA TYR A 381 -9.77 17.79 1.46
C TYR A 381 -8.94 19.07 1.56
N THR A 382 -8.18 19.37 0.54
CA THR A 382 -7.34 20.56 0.44
C THR A 382 -8.06 21.64 -0.35
N ALA A 383 -7.69 22.91 -0.11
CA ALA A 383 -8.30 24.01 -0.81
C ALA A 383 -7.90 24.01 -2.30
N GLN A 384 -8.86 24.20 -3.18
CA GLN A 384 -8.68 24.31 -4.63
C GLN A 384 -8.53 25.77 -5.08
#